data_01221707b4b5b9879f6cf514330d86fb
#
_entry.id   01221707b4b5b9879f6cf514330d86fb
#
_cell.length_a   1.000
_cell.length_b   1.000
_cell.length_c   1.000
_cell.angle_alpha   90.00
_cell.angle_beta   90.00
_cell.angle_gamma   90.00
#
_symmetry.space_group_name_H-M   'P 1'
#
loop_
_entity.id
_entity.type
_entity.pdbx_description
1 polymer ?
#
loop_
_entity_poly.entity_id
_entity_poly.type
_entity_poly.pdbx_seq_one_letter_code
_entity_poly.pdbx_strand_id
1 'polypeptide(L)'
;MVSTAIGHGIAIPHPRRPVAGLFKEPMVGLGVCREGTDFEALDHQRTYVFFLLCAPSEDVQLRLLARVIQLGRHIAAIESIKKAASPAAVTEILRSAEEYFEG
;
A
#
# COMPACT_ATOMS: atom_id res chain seq x y z
N MET A 1 8.78 1.46 -14.50
CA MET A 1 7.82 1.64 -13.41
C MET A 1 7.40 3.10 -13.38
N VAL A 2 6.13 3.36 -13.27
CA VAL A 2 5.62 4.73 -13.10
C VAL A 2 5.79 5.12 -11.64
N SER A 3 6.03 6.41 -11.36
CA SER A 3 6.04 6.90 -9.98
C SER A 3 4.69 6.61 -9.33
N THR A 4 4.71 6.02 -8.16
CA THR A 4 3.52 5.54 -7.45
C THR A 4 3.37 6.16 -6.07
N ALA A 5 4.14 7.22 -5.80
CA ALA A 5 3.97 7.98 -4.57
C ALA A 5 2.71 8.85 -4.68
N ILE A 6 1.70 8.52 -3.89
CA ILE A 6 0.38 9.17 -3.96
C ILE A 6 0.22 10.31 -2.98
N GLY A 7 1.25 10.65 -2.24
CA GLY A 7 1.19 11.64 -1.17
C GLY A 7 0.77 11.05 0.17
N HIS A 8 0.66 11.89 1.19
CA HIS A 8 0.31 11.49 2.56
C HIS A 8 1.26 10.45 3.16
N GLY A 9 2.49 10.35 2.64
CA GLY A 9 3.49 9.41 3.13
C GLY A 9 3.33 7.98 2.60
N ILE A 10 2.56 7.78 1.54
CA ILE A 10 2.22 6.46 0.99
C ILE A 10 2.69 6.34 -0.46
N ALA A 11 3.27 5.20 -0.80
CA ALA A 11 3.56 4.82 -2.18
C ALA A 11 3.00 3.44 -2.46
N ILE A 12 2.58 3.20 -3.71
CA ILE A 12 2.00 1.94 -4.15
C ILE A 12 2.77 1.47 -5.38
N PRO A 13 4.00 0.94 -5.20
CA PRO A 13 4.76 0.41 -6.34
C PRO A 13 4.01 -0.72 -7.03
N HIS A 14 3.85 -0.61 -8.34
CA HIS A 14 3.22 -1.63 -9.15
C HIS A 14 3.69 -1.49 -10.60
N PRO A 15 3.73 -2.57 -11.39
CA PRO A 15 4.03 -2.45 -12.81
C PRO A 15 2.87 -1.78 -13.53
N ARG A 16 3.16 -1.12 -14.65
CA ARG A 16 2.10 -0.54 -15.48
C ARG A 16 1.10 -1.61 -15.91
N ARG A 17 1.62 -2.81 -16.26
CA ARG A 17 0.82 -3.98 -16.57
C ARG A 17 1.40 -5.19 -15.86
N PRO A 18 0.56 -6.02 -15.21
CA PRO A 18 1.06 -7.27 -14.62
C PRO A 18 1.66 -8.18 -15.68
N VAL A 19 2.73 -8.87 -15.31
CA VAL A 19 3.34 -9.88 -16.18
C VAL A 19 2.52 -11.16 -16.08
N ALA A 20 1.94 -11.60 -17.21
CA ALA A 20 1.11 -12.79 -17.25
C ALA A 20 1.89 -14.01 -16.75
N GLY A 21 1.29 -14.78 -15.87
CA GLY A 21 1.86 -16.02 -15.33
C GLY A 21 2.91 -15.83 -14.25
N LEU A 22 3.33 -14.60 -13.93
CA LEU A 22 4.32 -14.37 -12.89
C LEU A 22 3.75 -14.64 -11.48
N PHE A 23 2.52 -14.23 -11.25
CA PHE A 23 1.83 -14.47 -9.98
C PHE A 23 0.52 -15.23 -10.24
N LYS A 24 0.29 -16.28 -9.47
CA LYS A 24 -0.94 -17.07 -9.57
C LYS A 24 -2.05 -16.50 -8.70
N GLU A 25 -1.68 -15.83 -7.60
CA GLU A 25 -2.60 -15.28 -6.64
C GLU A 25 -2.26 -13.82 -6.38
N PRO A 26 -3.27 -13.00 -6.04
CA PRO A 26 -2.99 -11.61 -5.66
C PRO A 26 -2.25 -11.55 -4.33
N MET A 27 -1.26 -10.69 -4.25
CA MET A 27 -0.48 -10.45 -3.04
C MET A 27 -0.21 -8.96 -2.89
N VAL A 28 -0.19 -8.51 -1.64
CA VAL A 28 0.21 -7.14 -1.32
C VAL A 28 1.34 -7.23 -0.31
N GLY A 29 2.52 -6.73 -0.70
CA GLY A 29 3.63 -6.57 0.22
C GLY A 29 3.53 -5.20 0.89
N LEU A 30 3.91 -5.12 2.16
CA LEU A 30 3.90 -3.85 2.88
C LEU A 30 5.27 -3.60 3.50
N GLY A 31 5.84 -2.43 3.18
CA GLY A 31 7.09 -1.98 3.76
C GLY A 31 6.90 -0.67 4.51
N VAL A 32 7.64 -0.50 5.59
CA VAL A 32 7.61 0.73 6.38
C VAL A 32 9.03 1.26 6.51
N CYS A 33 9.20 2.54 6.16
CA CYS A 33 10.44 3.27 6.37
C CYS A 33 10.18 4.31 7.46
N ARG A 34 10.69 4.07 8.67
CA ARG A 34 10.39 4.94 9.83
C ARG A 34 10.89 6.36 9.68
N GLU A 35 12.01 6.55 9.00
CA GLU A 35 12.60 7.86 8.79
C GLU A 35 12.01 8.58 7.58
N GLY A 36 11.26 7.85 6.76
CA GLY A 36 10.75 8.35 5.50
C GLY A 36 11.83 8.42 4.43
N THR A 37 11.41 8.41 3.19
CA THR A 37 12.31 8.54 2.05
C THR A 37 11.70 9.47 1.01
N ASP A 38 12.56 10.13 0.23
CA ASP A 38 12.10 10.91 -0.91
C ASP A 38 11.77 9.96 -2.06
N PHE A 39 10.49 9.82 -2.36
CA PHE A 39 9.99 8.96 -3.44
C PHE A 39 9.22 9.78 -4.46
N GLU A 40 9.59 11.04 -4.61
CA GLU A 40 9.04 11.98 -5.60
C GLU A 40 7.51 12.10 -5.55
N ALA A 41 6.95 12.17 -4.34
CA ALA A 41 5.53 12.35 -4.15
C ALA A 41 5.07 13.74 -4.62
N LEU A 42 3.84 13.82 -5.14
CA LEU A 42 3.30 15.07 -5.65
C LEU A 42 3.18 16.17 -4.59
N ASP A 43 2.98 15.79 -3.34
CA ASP A 43 2.89 16.74 -2.22
C ASP A 43 4.25 17.10 -1.61
N HIS A 44 5.34 16.62 -2.22
CA HIS A 44 6.72 16.84 -1.77
C HIS A 44 7.03 16.33 -0.36
N GLN A 45 6.15 15.49 0.19
CA GLN A 45 6.39 14.86 1.49
C GLN A 45 7.16 13.57 1.35
N ARG A 46 7.81 13.15 2.45
CA ARG A 46 8.52 11.88 2.46
C ARG A 46 7.52 10.72 2.48
N THR A 47 7.95 9.57 1.95
CA THR A 47 7.15 8.36 1.93
C THR A 47 7.60 7.45 3.07
N TYR A 48 6.65 6.96 3.84
CA TYR A 48 6.88 6.11 5.02
C TYR A 48 6.32 4.71 4.84
N VAL A 49 5.25 4.56 4.05
CA VAL A 49 4.55 3.28 3.88
C VAL A 49 4.51 2.92 2.40
N PHE A 50 4.90 1.70 2.08
CA PHE A 50 4.93 1.19 0.72
C PHE A 50 4.04 -0.04 0.61
N PHE A 51 3.12 -0.03 -0.34
CA PHE A 51 2.29 -1.19 -0.67
C PHE A 51 2.72 -1.70 -2.05
N LEU A 52 3.37 -2.86 -2.09
CA LEU A 52 3.76 -3.49 -3.34
C LEU A 52 2.64 -4.40 -3.82
N LEU A 53 2.08 -4.11 -4.99
CA LEU A 53 1.01 -4.91 -5.57
C LEU A 53 1.55 -5.98 -6.50
N CYS A 54 1.14 -7.21 -6.28
CA CYS A 54 1.44 -8.37 -7.13
C CYS A 54 0.13 -9.00 -7.54
N ALA A 55 -0.16 -9.02 -8.85
CA ALA A 55 -1.46 -9.48 -9.34
C ALA A 55 -1.31 -10.36 -10.57
N PRO A 56 -2.21 -11.36 -10.74
CA PRO A 56 -2.18 -12.23 -11.92
C PRO A 56 -2.74 -11.60 -13.19
N SER A 57 -3.51 -10.50 -13.08
CA SER A 57 -4.12 -9.83 -14.23
C SER A 57 -4.32 -8.34 -13.95
N GLU A 58 -4.61 -7.58 -15.02
CA GLU A 58 -4.89 -6.15 -14.90
C GLU A 58 -6.13 -5.87 -14.04
N ASP A 59 -7.18 -6.67 -14.21
CA ASP A 59 -8.41 -6.50 -13.43
C ASP A 59 -8.16 -6.66 -11.94
N VAL A 60 -7.38 -7.66 -11.57
CA VAL A 60 -7.04 -7.91 -10.17
C VAL A 60 -6.16 -6.78 -9.63
N GLN A 61 -5.19 -6.31 -10.43
CA GLN A 61 -4.33 -5.20 -10.04
C GLN A 61 -5.15 -3.94 -9.77
N LEU A 62 -6.10 -3.61 -10.63
CA LEU A 62 -6.96 -2.45 -10.44
C LEU A 62 -7.80 -2.54 -9.17
N ARG A 63 -8.32 -3.72 -8.86
CA ARG A 63 -9.08 -3.94 -7.62
C ARG A 63 -8.20 -3.79 -6.38
N LEU A 64 -7.00 -4.36 -6.39
CA LEU A 64 -6.04 -4.20 -5.30
C LEU A 64 -5.67 -2.73 -5.11
N LEU A 65 -5.38 -2.04 -6.21
CA LEU A 65 -5.01 -0.63 -6.17
C LEU A 65 -6.13 0.21 -5.55
N ALA A 66 -7.38 -0.02 -5.94
CA ALA A 66 -8.52 0.70 -5.39
C ALA A 66 -8.66 0.47 -3.88
N ARG A 67 -8.48 -0.77 -3.41
CA ARG A 67 -8.57 -1.10 -1.99
C ARG A 67 -7.42 -0.45 -1.19
N VAL A 68 -6.22 -0.46 -1.72
CA VAL A 68 -5.07 0.15 -1.05
C VAL A 68 -5.21 1.67 -0.99
N ILE A 69 -5.71 2.31 -2.05
CA ILE A 69 -6.00 3.74 -2.04
C ILE A 69 -7.05 4.07 -0.98
N GLN A 70 -8.10 3.26 -0.89
CA GLN A 70 -9.14 3.43 0.13
C GLN A 70 -8.56 3.31 1.53
N LEU A 71 -7.71 2.31 1.77
CA LEU A 71 -7.00 2.15 3.04
C LEU A 71 -6.11 3.37 3.34
N GLY A 72 -5.44 3.90 2.32
CA GLY A 72 -4.59 5.07 2.46
C GLY A 72 -5.32 6.32 2.92
N ARG A 73 -6.61 6.40 2.70
CA ARG A 73 -7.46 7.50 3.18
C ARG A 73 -7.82 7.37 4.67
N HIS A 74 -7.60 6.20 5.24
CA HIS A 74 -7.82 5.96 6.66
C HIS A 74 -6.60 6.44 7.44
N ILE A 75 -6.56 7.73 7.75
CA ILE A 75 -5.39 8.40 8.32
C ILE A 75 -4.92 7.74 9.62
N ALA A 76 -5.85 7.39 10.51
CA ALA A 76 -5.51 6.76 11.78
C ALA A 76 -4.81 5.41 11.59
N ALA A 77 -5.27 4.58 10.63
CA ALA A 77 -4.65 3.30 10.33
C ALA A 77 -3.22 3.50 9.80
N ILE A 78 -3.01 4.43 8.87
CA ILE A 78 -1.69 4.71 8.31
C ILE A 78 -0.73 5.22 9.39
N GLU A 79 -1.16 6.12 10.26
CA GLU A 79 -0.33 6.60 11.35
C GLU A 79 0.05 5.47 12.32
N SER A 80 -0.88 4.56 12.59
CA SER A 80 -0.60 3.38 13.42
C SER A 80 0.40 2.44 12.75
N ILE A 81 0.30 2.24 11.44
CA ILE A 81 1.26 1.42 10.67
C ILE A 81 2.67 1.99 10.75
N LYS A 82 2.81 3.30 10.61
CA LYS A 82 4.12 3.97 10.73
C LYS A 82 4.80 3.70 12.06
N LYS A 83 4.02 3.54 13.12
CA LYS A 83 4.51 3.34 14.49
C LYS A 83 4.54 1.88 14.93
N ALA A 84 4.05 0.96 14.09
CA ALA A 84 3.95 -0.45 14.44
C ALA A 84 5.34 -1.04 14.72
N ALA A 85 5.44 -1.82 15.79
CA ALA A 85 6.70 -2.40 16.23
C ALA A 85 7.01 -3.75 15.58
N SER A 86 6.03 -4.36 14.92
CA SER A 86 6.18 -5.71 14.38
C SER A 86 5.22 -5.97 13.22
N PRO A 87 5.52 -6.97 12.37
CA PRO A 87 4.57 -7.39 11.33
C PRO A 87 3.22 -7.84 11.89
N ALA A 88 3.19 -8.46 13.05
CA ALA A 88 1.95 -8.88 13.70
C ALA A 88 1.07 -7.66 14.05
N ALA A 89 1.67 -6.59 14.55
CA ALA A 89 0.96 -5.35 14.86
C ALA A 89 0.37 -4.73 13.59
N VAL A 90 1.11 -4.73 12.49
CA VAL A 90 0.64 -4.23 11.20
C VAL A 90 -0.55 -5.05 10.71
N THR A 91 -0.48 -6.37 10.80
CA THR A 91 -1.57 -7.26 10.40
C THR A 91 -2.86 -6.93 11.16
N GLU A 92 -2.76 -6.70 12.45
CA GLU A 92 -3.92 -6.38 13.28
C GLU A 92 -4.52 -5.03 12.89
N ILE A 93 -3.69 -4.03 12.60
CA ILE A 93 -4.14 -2.72 12.14
C ILE A 93 -4.90 -2.84 10.83
N LEU A 94 -4.36 -3.60 9.88
CA LEU A 94 -4.99 -3.82 8.58
C LEU A 94 -6.34 -4.53 8.71
N ARG A 95 -6.43 -5.52 9.57
CA ARG A 95 -7.68 -6.23 9.83
C ARG A 95 -8.75 -5.29 10.37
N SER A 96 -8.41 -4.46 11.33
CA SER A 96 -9.34 -3.47 11.89
C SER A 96 -9.80 -2.45 10.85
N ALA A 97 -8.88 -2.01 9.97
CA ALA A 97 -9.21 -1.08 8.90
C ALA A 97 -10.15 -1.71 7.87
N GLU A 98 -9.94 -2.99 7.52
CA GLU A 98 -10.83 -3.71 6.61
C GLU A 98 -12.24 -3.81 7.19
N GLU A 99 -12.38 -4.13 8.46
CA GLU A 99 -13.68 -4.17 9.13
C GLU A 99 -14.39 -2.82 9.06
N TYR A 100 -13.64 -1.73 9.19
CA TYR A 100 -14.18 -0.39 9.06
C TYR A 100 -14.81 -0.15 7.68
N PHE A 101 -14.16 -0.60 6.61
CA PHE A 101 -14.66 -0.40 5.25
C PHE A 101 -15.75 -1.39 4.86
N GLU A 102 -15.78 -2.57 5.45
CA GLU A 102 -16.80 -3.58 5.20
C GLU A 102 -18.06 -3.39 6.07
N GLY A 103 -17.89 -2.71 7.15
CA GLY A 103 -18.97 -2.41 8.08
C GLY A 103 -19.85 -1.30 7.58
#